data_15c95df03f2444716b31eb116d03e6ce
#
_entry.id   15c95df03f2444716b31eb116d03e6ce
#
_cell.length_a   1.000
_cell.length_b   1.000
_cell.length_c   1.000
_cell.angle_alpha   90.00
_cell.angle_beta   90.00
_cell.angle_gamma   90.00
#
_symmetry.space_group_name_H-M   'P 1'
#
loop_
_entity.id
_entity.type
_entity.pdbx_description
1 polymer ?
#
loop_
_entity_poly.entity_id
_entity_poly.type
_entity_poly.pdbx_seq_one_letter_code
_entity_poly.pdbx_strand_id
1 'polypeptide(L)'
;MNFFDELENYDQEVFDACSLELARQRHNIELIASENIVSKAVLLAAGTVLTNKYAEGFPGKRYYGGCQCVDVVEDIARERAKKLFGAEHANVQPHSGASANLAVFFALLQPGDTVMGLNLAHGGHLSHGSPVNISGKYFNIVPYSVSDDTEQLDYEAIRATALECKPKMIIAGASAYSRTIDFEKISEIAKEVGAYFMVDMAHIAGLVAAGLHPSPVPYADVVTTTTHKTLRGPRGGMILCREELAKQIDKAVFPGTQGGPLMHIIAAKAVALGEALTPEFKEYQKNIVENAKVLCDALKEEGFSIVSGDTDNHLMLIDLRPFGVTGKEMEHRLDEVNITVNKNAIPNDPEKPFVTSGIRVGTPAVTSRGFGKAEMLLIAKWMKLVATDFEANKDQIKAEVEALCARFPIYE
;
A
#
# COMPACT_ATOMS: atom_id res chain seq x y z
N MET A 1 25.31 -16.82 4.33
CA MET A 1 24.65 -17.12 5.63
C MET A 1 23.23 -16.60 5.52
N ASN A 2 22.27 -17.46 5.59
CA ASN A 2 20.88 -17.04 5.52
C ASN A 2 20.53 -16.27 6.82
N PHE A 3 19.73 -15.23 6.75
CA PHE A 3 19.37 -14.37 7.87
C PHE A 3 18.77 -15.15 9.07
N PHE A 4 18.17 -16.31 8.81
CA PHE A 4 17.51 -17.14 9.81
C PHE A 4 18.08 -18.56 9.91
N ASP A 5 19.35 -18.78 9.48
CA ASP A 5 19.98 -20.11 9.51
C ASP A 5 20.01 -20.72 10.94
N GLU A 6 20.11 -19.87 11.97
CA GLU A 6 20.05 -20.36 13.35
C GLU A 6 18.69 -20.94 13.75
N LEU A 7 17.60 -20.55 13.06
CA LEU A 7 16.24 -21.05 13.35
C LEU A 7 16.12 -22.55 13.13
N GLU A 8 16.91 -23.12 12.20
CA GLU A 8 16.99 -24.55 11.94
C GLU A 8 17.30 -25.36 13.20
N ASN A 9 18.13 -24.83 14.10
CA ASN A 9 18.50 -25.49 15.34
C ASN A 9 17.42 -25.45 16.43
N TYR A 10 16.41 -24.57 16.29
CA TYR A 10 15.36 -24.36 17.28
C TYR A 10 14.01 -24.87 16.83
N ASP A 11 13.66 -24.71 15.56
CA ASP A 11 12.36 -25.08 14.99
C ASP A 11 12.48 -25.37 13.51
N GLN A 12 12.66 -26.65 13.18
CA GLN A 12 12.84 -27.12 11.81
C GLN A 12 11.64 -26.83 10.92
N GLU A 13 10.41 -26.98 11.45
CA GLU A 13 9.18 -26.80 10.64
C GLU A 13 9.03 -25.32 10.22
N VAL A 14 9.28 -24.41 11.14
CA VAL A 14 9.23 -22.96 10.84
C VAL A 14 10.39 -22.56 9.94
N PHE A 15 11.61 -23.09 10.16
CA PHE A 15 12.75 -22.86 9.28
C PHE A 15 12.47 -23.30 7.83
N ASP A 16 11.90 -24.51 7.65
CA ASP A 16 11.55 -25.03 6.34
C ASP A 16 10.52 -24.13 5.64
N ALA A 17 9.48 -23.69 6.33
CA ALA A 17 8.47 -22.80 5.79
C ALA A 17 9.06 -21.43 5.37
N CYS A 18 9.92 -20.84 6.20
CA CYS A 18 10.61 -19.59 5.87
C CYS A 18 11.57 -19.76 4.68
N SER A 19 12.24 -20.89 4.60
CA SER A 19 13.16 -21.20 3.50
C SER A 19 12.43 -21.40 2.18
N LEU A 20 11.24 -22.07 2.20
CA LEU A 20 10.36 -22.18 1.04
C LEU A 20 9.85 -20.82 0.57
N GLU A 21 9.44 -19.93 1.48
CA GLU A 21 9.01 -18.58 1.11
C GLU A 21 10.16 -17.75 0.53
N LEU A 22 11.35 -17.82 1.10
CA LEU A 22 12.52 -17.16 0.53
C LEU A 22 12.83 -17.69 -0.88
N ALA A 23 12.76 -19.01 -1.09
CA ALA A 23 12.93 -19.63 -2.40
C ALA A 23 11.87 -19.12 -3.38
N ARG A 24 10.59 -19.08 -2.98
CA ARG A 24 9.50 -18.50 -3.79
C ARG A 24 9.84 -17.06 -4.20
N GLN A 25 10.17 -16.18 -3.27
CA GLN A 25 10.51 -14.80 -3.56
C GLN A 25 11.72 -14.66 -4.50
N ARG A 26 12.69 -15.57 -4.41
CA ARG A 26 13.86 -15.59 -5.30
C ARG A 26 13.53 -16.00 -6.73
N HIS A 27 12.57 -16.89 -6.92
CA HIS A 27 12.26 -17.47 -8.23
C HIS A 27 11.04 -16.81 -8.90
N ASN A 28 10.20 -16.06 -8.17
CA ASN A 28 9.00 -15.43 -8.69
C ASN A 28 9.22 -13.96 -9.03
N ILE A 29 8.51 -13.49 -10.04
CA ILE A 29 8.34 -12.06 -10.34
C ILE A 29 7.13 -11.55 -9.54
N GLU A 30 7.37 -10.66 -8.57
CA GLU A 30 6.34 -10.11 -7.71
C GLU A 30 5.77 -8.81 -8.29
N LEU A 31 4.53 -8.85 -8.77
CA LEU A 31 3.81 -7.71 -9.33
C LEU A 31 2.60 -7.28 -8.51
N ILE A 32 2.39 -7.85 -7.31
CA ILE A 32 1.37 -7.32 -6.40
C ILE A 32 1.75 -5.89 -5.99
N ALA A 33 0.94 -4.92 -6.37
CA ALA A 33 1.23 -3.49 -6.21
C ALA A 33 1.41 -3.04 -4.74
N SER A 34 0.93 -3.83 -3.78
CA SER A 34 1.03 -3.59 -2.34
C SER A 34 2.16 -4.34 -1.65
N GLU A 35 3.01 -5.05 -2.40
CA GLU A 35 4.16 -5.77 -1.88
C GLU A 35 5.48 -5.10 -2.25
N ASN A 36 6.51 -5.39 -1.45
CA ASN A 36 7.85 -4.87 -1.66
C ASN A 36 8.90 -5.77 -1.01
N ILE A 37 10.16 -5.57 -1.38
CA ILE A 37 11.33 -6.25 -0.81
C ILE A 37 12.05 -5.24 0.07
N VAL A 38 12.00 -5.44 1.39
CA VAL A 38 12.66 -4.55 2.37
C VAL A 38 14.17 -4.77 2.41
N SER A 39 14.91 -3.82 2.96
CA SER A 39 16.35 -3.98 3.18
C SER A 39 16.67 -5.00 4.28
N LYS A 40 17.88 -5.57 4.27
CA LYS A 40 18.38 -6.40 5.38
C LYS A 40 18.35 -5.65 6.72
N ALA A 41 18.57 -4.33 6.71
CA ALA A 41 18.55 -3.50 7.91
C ALA A 41 17.16 -3.44 8.54
N VAL A 42 16.10 -3.36 7.72
CA VAL A 42 14.70 -3.40 8.19
C VAL A 42 14.37 -4.76 8.83
N LEU A 43 14.80 -5.88 8.20
CA LEU A 43 14.61 -7.22 8.75
C LEU A 43 15.33 -7.39 10.09
N LEU A 44 16.60 -6.95 10.16
CA LEU A 44 17.41 -7.01 11.39
C LEU A 44 16.78 -6.20 12.52
N ALA A 45 16.27 -4.99 12.23
CA ALA A 45 15.61 -4.16 13.24
C ALA A 45 14.33 -4.81 13.77
N ALA A 46 13.56 -5.48 12.91
CA ALA A 46 12.35 -6.20 13.30
C ALA A 46 12.64 -7.44 14.18
N GLY A 47 13.82 -8.05 14.05
CA GLY A 47 14.25 -9.22 14.85
C GLY A 47 15.01 -8.87 16.13
N THR A 48 14.93 -7.63 16.64
CA THR A 48 15.71 -7.21 17.81
C THR A 48 15.05 -7.56 19.14
N VAL A 49 15.84 -7.48 20.24
CA VAL A 49 15.39 -7.66 21.63
C VAL A 49 14.31 -6.67 22.08
N LEU A 50 14.03 -5.64 21.28
CA LEU A 50 12.95 -4.68 21.55
C LEU A 50 11.57 -5.33 21.59
N THR A 51 11.41 -6.54 21.01
CA THR A 51 10.20 -7.37 21.15
C THR A 51 9.85 -7.72 22.60
N ASN A 52 10.86 -7.74 23.51
CA ASN A 52 10.68 -8.09 24.91
C ASN A 52 10.11 -6.94 25.74
N LYS A 53 10.09 -5.70 25.21
CA LYS A 53 9.77 -4.51 26.00
C LYS A 53 8.31 -4.08 25.88
N TYR A 54 7.60 -4.10 27.00
CA TYR A 54 6.26 -3.54 27.12
C TYR A 54 6.33 -2.01 27.31
N ALA A 55 5.71 -1.23 26.42
CA ALA A 55 5.90 0.22 26.37
C ALA A 55 4.58 1.00 26.15
N GLU A 56 3.50 0.63 26.86
CA GLU A 56 2.23 1.38 26.81
C GLU A 56 2.42 2.86 27.16
N GLY A 57 1.71 3.71 26.46
CA GLY A 57 1.89 5.15 26.49
C GLY A 57 2.80 5.66 25.38
N PHE A 58 3.45 6.79 25.60
CA PHE A 58 4.27 7.48 24.61
C PHE A 58 5.64 7.89 25.21
N PRO A 59 6.65 8.23 24.42
CA PRO A 59 7.95 8.66 24.93
C PRO A 59 7.85 9.68 26.04
N GLY A 60 8.56 9.44 27.13
CA GLY A 60 8.53 10.27 28.35
C GLY A 60 7.25 10.17 29.19
N LYS A 61 6.23 9.43 28.75
CA LYS A 61 4.92 9.27 29.42
C LYS A 61 4.45 7.82 29.34
N ARG A 62 5.31 6.87 29.70
CA ARG A 62 5.00 5.43 29.68
C ARG A 62 4.31 5.00 30.97
N TYR A 63 3.50 3.96 30.86
CA TYR A 63 2.88 3.31 32.02
C TYR A 63 3.84 2.33 32.73
N TYR A 64 4.95 1.96 32.07
CA TYR A 64 5.94 1.00 32.57
C TYR A 64 7.31 1.62 32.71
N GLY A 65 8.10 1.15 33.67
CA GLY A 65 9.51 1.51 33.82
C GLY A 65 10.41 0.89 32.75
N GLY A 66 11.65 1.35 32.65
CA GLY A 66 12.66 0.78 31.76
C GLY A 66 12.49 1.14 30.28
N CYS A 67 11.77 2.21 29.96
CA CYS A 67 11.44 2.60 28.57
C CYS A 67 12.42 3.60 27.95
N GLN A 68 13.46 4.02 28.66
CA GLN A 68 14.39 5.05 28.19
C GLN A 68 15.03 4.76 26.82
N CYS A 69 15.28 3.48 26.49
CA CYS A 69 15.86 3.11 25.21
C CYS A 69 14.82 3.04 24.09
N VAL A 70 13.63 2.50 24.39
CA VAL A 70 12.54 2.43 23.39
C VAL A 70 11.95 3.80 23.11
N ASP A 71 11.99 4.74 24.05
CA ASP A 71 11.60 6.13 23.85
C ASP A 71 12.48 6.77 22.75
N VAL A 72 13.80 6.57 22.81
CA VAL A 72 14.72 7.05 21.77
C VAL A 72 14.36 6.49 20.41
N VAL A 73 14.04 5.20 20.31
CA VAL A 73 13.70 4.54 19.05
C VAL A 73 12.39 5.11 18.49
N GLU A 74 11.37 5.28 19.31
CA GLU A 74 10.08 5.82 18.87
C GLU A 74 10.22 7.29 18.46
N ASP A 75 10.98 8.09 19.18
CA ASP A 75 11.23 9.49 18.83
C ASP A 75 11.99 9.60 17.49
N ILE A 76 12.99 8.74 17.24
CA ILE A 76 13.66 8.68 15.94
C ILE A 76 12.65 8.41 14.81
N ALA A 77 11.76 7.45 15.00
CA ALA A 77 10.74 7.14 13.99
C ALA A 77 9.79 8.31 13.76
N ARG A 78 9.30 8.95 14.83
CA ARG A 78 8.39 10.11 14.77
C ARG A 78 9.03 11.30 14.06
N GLU A 79 10.25 11.67 14.45
CA GLU A 79 10.96 12.80 13.86
C GLU A 79 11.31 12.57 12.38
N ARG A 80 11.72 11.33 12.01
CA ARG A 80 11.93 10.96 10.61
C ARG A 80 10.65 11.03 9.79
N ALA A 81 9.52 10.57 10.35
CA ALA A 81 8.22 10.66 9.68
C ALA A 81 7.80 12.10 9.44
N LYS A 82 7.89 12.97 10.48
CA LYS A 82 7.60 14.40 10.36
C LYS A 82 8.48 15.08 9.32
N LYS A 83 9.79 14.81 9.34
CA LYS A 83 10.74 15.35 8.38
C LYS A 83 10.46 14.91 6.96
N LEU A 84 10.15 13.63 6.77
CA LEU A 84 9.94 13.02 5.45
C LEU A 84 8.71 13.59 4.74
N PHE A 85 7.63 13.78 5.48
CA PHE A 85 6.33 14.19 4.93
C PHE A 85 5.96 15.64 5.18
N GLY A 86 6.77 16.38 5.97
CA GLY A 86 6.46 17.76 6.35
C GLY A 86 5.26 17.87 7.30
N ALA A 87 5.02 16.85 8.14
CA ALA A 87 3.91 16.79 9.07
C ALA A 87 4.25 17.44 10.41
N GLU A 88 3.25 18.05 11.07
CA GLU A 88 3.40 18.66 12.38
C GLU A 88 3.50 17.59 13.48
N HIS A 89 2.69 16.53 13.38
CA HIS A 89 2.67 15.41 14.32
C HIS A 89 2.68 14.06 13.58
N ALA A 90 3.30 13.06 14.20
CA ALA A 90 3.34 11.68 13.73
C ALA A 90 3.12 10.70 14.88
N ASN A 91 2.21 9.73 14.68
CA ASN A 91 2.04 8.57 15.53
C ASN A 91 2.47 7.32 14.75
N VAL A 92 3.51 6.64 15.23
CA VAL A 92 4.13 5.48 14.57
C VAL A 92 3.72 4.14 15.18
N GLN A 93 2.81 4.15 16.17
CA GLN A 93 2.37 2.97 16.90
C GLN A 93 1.33 2.10 16.17
N PRO A 94 0.51 2.57 15.20
CA PRO A 94 -0.47 1.69 14.56
C PRO A 94 0.15 0.41 14.00
N HIS A 95 -0.47 -0.74 14.34
CA HIS A 95 0.01 -2.07 13.96
C HIS A 95 -0.13 -2.33 12.45
N SER A 96 -1.08 -1.66 11.80
CA SER A 96 -1.37 -1.76 10.36
C SER A 96 -2.03 -0.48 9.84
N GLY A 97 -2.17 -0.36 8.52
CA GLY A 97 -2.97 0.73 7.93
C GLY A 97 -4.43 0.69 8.38
N ALA A 98 -5.02 -0.49 8.48
CA ALA A 98 -6.39 -0.65 8.98
C ALA A 98 -6.53 -0.19 10.44
N SER A 99 -5.55 -0.47 11.30
CA SER A 99 -5.51 0.02 12.68
C SER A 99 -5.36 1.54 12.74
N ALA A 100 -4.56 2.12 11.84
CA ALA A 100 -4.41 3.57 11.71
C ALA A 100 -5.74 4.23 11.34
N ASN A 101 -6.43 3.70 10.32
CA ASN A 101 -7.74 4.18 9.91
C ASN A 101 -8.77 4.07 11.04
N LEU A 102 -8.80 2.93 11.74
CA LEU A 102 -9.70 2.72 12.87
C LEU A 102 -9.45 3.72 13.99
N ALA A 103 -8.19 4.02 14.31
CA ALA A 103 -7.85 5.00 15.33
C ALA A 103 -8.32 6.42 14.94
N VAL A 104 -8.19 6.80 13.66
CA VAL A 104 -8.72 8.08 13.15
C VAL A 104 -10.23 8.13 13.27
N PHE A 105 -10.94 7.07 12.89
CA PHE A 105 -12.40 7.01 13.04
C PHE A 105 -12.82 7.11 14.51
N PHE A 106 -12.16 6.38 15.38
CA PHE A 106 -12.42 6.44 16.81
C PHE A 106 -12.14 7.84 17.42
N ALA A 107 -11.13 8.54 16.88
CA ALA A 107 -10.81 9.89 17.32
C ALA A 107 -11.87 10.92 16.89
N LEU A 108 -12.32 10.89 15.63
CA LEU A 108 -13.00 12.00 14.99
C LEU A 108 -14.48 11.78 14.71
N LEU A 109 -14.97 10.52 14.82
CA LEU A 109 -16.33 10.14 14.47
C LEU A 109 -17.09 9.51 15.63
N GLN A 110 -18.41 9.51 15.51
CA GLN A 110 -19.31 8.73 16.35
C GLN A 110 -20.02 7.67 15.50
N PRO A 111 -20.43 6.52 16.09
CA PRO A 111 -21.23 5.54 15.39
C PRO A 111 -22.46 6.17 14.75
N GLY A 112 -22.69 5.88 13.46
CA GLY A 112 -23.77 6.44 12.66
C GLY A 112 -23.44 7.73 11.90
N ASP A 113 -22.26 8.33 12.14
CA ASP A 113 -21.83 9.47 11.32
C ASP A 113 -21.71 9.08 9.85
N THR A 114 -22.04 10.03 8.95
CA THR A 114 -21.90 9.84 7.51
C THR A 114 -20.45 10.03 7.07
N VAL A 115 -19.92 9.07 6.34
CA VAL A 115 -18.55 9.07 5.80
C VAL A 115 -18.59 8.83 4.30
N MET A 116 -17.90 9.68 3.54
CA MET A 116 -17.66 9.48 2.11
C MET A 116 -16.30 8.83 1.87
N GLY A 117 -16.26 7.84 0.98
CA GLY A 117 -15.01 7.20 0.54
C GLY A 117 -15.14 6.67 -0.88
N LEU A 118 -14.00 6.39 -1.53
CA LEU A 118 -14.01 5.80 -2.87
C LEU A 118 -14.65 4.41 -2.84
N ASN A 119 -15.57 4.17 -3.78
CA ASN A 119 -16.23 2.89 -3.94
C ASN A 119 -15.20 1.74 -4.06
N LEU A 120 -15.43 0.66 -3.32
CA LEU A 120 -14.55 -0.51 -3.32
C LEU A 120 -14.35 -1.11 -4.72
N ALA A 121 -15.44 -1.17 -5.51
CA ALA A 121 -15.39 -1.68 -6.89
C ALA A 121 -14.62 -0.75 -7.85
N HIS A 122 -14.42 0.51 -7.48
CA HIS A 122 -13.70 1.52 -8.25
C HIS A 122 -12.30 1.83 -7.68
N GLY A 123 -11.76 0.91 -6.89
CA GLY A 123 -10.40 0.99 -6.36
C GLY A 123 -10.27 1.47 -4.91
N GLY A 124 -11.37 1.62 -4.17
CA GLY A 124 -11.35 1.92 -2.73
C GLY A 124 -10.70 0.83 -1.89
N HIS A 125 -10.46 1.12 -0.62
CA HIS A 125 -9.93 0.13 0.34
C HIS A 125 -11.06 -0.41 1.23
N LEU A 126 -10.93 -1.67 1.71
CA LEU A 126 -11.92 -2.29 2.60
C LEU A 126 -12.23 -1.43 3.84
N SER A 127 -11.22 -0.79 4.44
CA SER A 127 -11.41 0.06 5.62
C SER A 127 -11.96 1.45 5.32
N HIS A 128 -12.34 1.75 4.06
CA HIS A 128 -12.99 3.02 3.68
C HIS A 128 -14.53 2.89 3.58
N GLY A 129 -15.13 1.88 4.20
CA GLY A 129 -16.58 1.74 4.25
C GLY A 129 -17.15 0.44 3.70
N SER A 130 -16.32 -0.59 3.46
CA SER A 130 -16.84 -1.90 3.04
C SER A 130 -17.82 -2.47 4.08
N PRO A 131 -18.99 -3.01 3.68
CA PRO A 131 -19.99 -3.56 4.60
C PRO A 131 -19.48 -4.69 5.50
N VAL A 132 -18.42 -5.38 5.08
CA VAL A 132 -17.80 -6.46 5.89
C VAL A 132 -16.71 -5.93 6.85
N ASN A 133 -16.33 -4.66 6.71
CA ASN A 133 -15.36 -4.00 7.58
C ASN A 133 -16.06 -3.24 8.71
N ILE A 134 -15.33 -2.98 9.80
CA ILE A 134 -15.85 -2.19 10.93
C ILE A 134 -16.32 -0.80 10.47
N SER A 135 -15.65 -0.18 9.50
CA SER A 135 -16.06 1.12 8.96
C SER A 135 -17.46 1.09 8.35
N GLY A 136 -17.80 0.07 7.55
CA GLY A 136 -19.13 -0.08 6.97
C GLY A 136 -20.20 -0.56 7.93
N LYS A 137 -19.79 -1.11 9.11
CA LYS A 137 -20.73 -1.56 10.14
C LYS A 137 -21.11 -0.46 11.13
N TYR A 138 -20.23 0.50 11.38
CA TYR A 138 -20.40 1.53 12.41
C TYR A 138 -20.83 2.88 11.83
N PHE A 139 -20.53 3.15 10.55
CA PHE A 139 -20.79 4.44 9.92
C PHE A 139 -21.78 4.32 8.76
N ASN A 140 -22.46 5.42 8.47
CA ASN A 140 -23.31 5.55 7.28
C ASN A 140 -22.42 5.89 6.08
N ILE A 141 -22.15 4.92 5.20
CA ILE A 141 -21.23 5.08 4.10
C ILE A 141 -21.93 5.55 2.83
N VAL A 142 -21.47 6.67 2.29
CA VAL A 142 -21.87 7.19 0.98
C VAL A 142 -20.67 7.14 0.05
N PRO A 143 -20.60 6.17 -0.87
CA PRO A 143 -19.44 6.04 -1.76
C PRO A 143 -19.47 7.10 -2.86
N TYR A 144 -18.30 7.59 -3.26
CA TYR A 144 -18.08 8.24 -4.54
C TYR A 144 -17.37 7.31 -5.52
N SER A 145 -17.50 7.57 -6.80
CA SER A 145 -17.03 6.68 -7.87
C SER A 145 -16.15 7.42 -8.87
N VAL A 146 -15.46 6.68 -9.72
CA VAL A 146 -14.87 7.23 -10.93
C VAL A 146 -15.95 7.46 -11.99
N SER A 147 -15.69 8.35 -12.95
CA SER A 147 -16.55 8.58 -14.11
C SER A 147 -16.61 7.34 -15.00
N ASP A 148 -17.76 7.02 -15.55
CA ASP A 148 -17.95 5.90 -16.47
C ASP A 148 -17.20 6.09 -17.80
N ASP A 149 -17.05 7.35 -18.25
CA ASP A 149 -16.43 7.66 -19.55
C ASP A 149 -14.89 7.63 -19.50
N THR A 150 -14.31 8.15 -18.40
CA THR A 150 -12.84 8.34 -18.28
C THR A 150 -12.21 7.38 -17.29
N GLU A 151 -13.01 6.69 -16.47
CA GLU A 151 -12.57 5.86 -15.35
C GLU A 151 -11.66 6.63 -14.38
N GLN A 152 -11.81 7.97 -14.32
CA GLN A 152 -11.08 8.86 -13.42
C GLN A 152 -12.03 9.54 -12.43
N LEU A 153 -11.46 10.08 -11.33
CA LEU A 153 -12.23 10.81 -10.34
C LEU A 153 -12.85 12.07 -10.95
N ASP A 154 -14.17 12.21 -10.80
CA ASP A 154 -14.92 13.40 -11.15
C ASP A 154 -15.16 14.23 -9.89
N TYR A 155 -14.40 15.31 -9.74
CA TYR A 155 -14.43 16.15 -8.55
C TYR A 155 -15.76 16.93 -8.43
N GLU A 156 -16.43 17.24 -9.54
CA GLU A 156 -17.76 17.88 -9.50
C GLU A 156 -18.82 16.90 -9.01
N ALA A 157 -18.77 15.64 -9.43
CA ALA A 157 -19.64 14.59 -8.90
C ALA A 157 -19.37 14.32 -7.41
N ILE A 158 -18.10 14.31 -6.99
CA ILE A 158 -17.73 14.19 -5.57
C ILE A 158 -18.32 15.36 -4.77
N ARG A 159 -18.19 16.59 -5.27
CA ARG A 159 -18.75 17.79 -4.65
C ARG A 159 -20.28 17.73 -4.52
N ALA A 160 -20.97 17.36 -5.60
CA ALA A 160 -22.42 17.22 -5.59
C ALA A 160 -22.90 16.21 -4.53
N THR A 161 -22.25 15.04 -4.46
CA THR A 161 -22.53 14.00 -3.46
C THR A 161 -22.26 14.51 -2.03
N ALA A 162 -21.17 15.26 -1.82
CA ALA A 162 -20.82 15.80 -0.51
C ALA A 162 -21.86 16.85 -0.03
N LEU A 163 -22.32 17.71 -0.93
CA LEU A 163 -23.37 18.72 -0.63
C LEU A 163 -24.71 18.06 -0.28
N GLU A 164 -25.05 16.95 -0.93
CA GLU A 164 -26.27 16.20 -0.67
C GLU A 164 -26.22 15.47 0.68
N CYS A 165 -25.17 14.67 0.93
CA CYS A 165 -25.10 13.80 2.11
C CYS A 165 -24.49 14.46 3.35
N LYS A 166 -23.82 15.60 3.19
CA LYS A 166 -23.17 16.38 4.28
C LYS A 166 -22.36 15.49 5.23
N PRO A 167 -21.31 14.83 4.73
CA PRO A 167 -20.57 13.85 5.51
C PRO A 167 -19.85 14.52 6.67
N LYS A 168 -19.59 13.75 7.73
CA LYS A 168 -18.72 14.16 8.83
C LYS A 168 -17.25 14.03 8.45
N MET A 169 -16.93 13.11 7.53
CA MET A 169 -15.58 12.87 7.02
C MET A 169 -15.63 12.50 5.53
N ILE A 170 -14.68 13.02 4.76
CA ILE A 170 -14.36 12.57 3.40
C ILE A 170 -13.01 11.89 3.43
N ILE A 171 -12.95 10.66 2.91
CA ILE A 171 -11.73 9.86 2.81
C ILE A 171 -11.28 9.84 1.35
N ALA A 172 -10.07 10.31 1.08
CA ALA A 172 -9.39 10.10 -0.19
C ALA A 172 -8.27 9.05 -0.04
N GLY A 173 -7.87 8.49 -1.17
CA GLY A 173 -6.89 7.41 -1.25
C GLY A 173 -7.49 6.15 -1.85
N ALA A 174 -6.66 5.34 -2.46
CA ALA A 174 -7.10 4.18 -3.23
C ALA A 174 -6.11 3.01 -3.14
N SER A 175 -6.64 1.80 -3.28
CA SER A 175 -5.86 0.56 -3.40
C SER A 175 -5.59 0.18 -4.86
N ALA A 176 -6.43 0.67 -5.79
CA ALA A 176 -6.41 0.28 -7.19
C ALA A 176 -6.86 1.44 -8.10
N TYR A 177 -6.18 2.57 -7.99
CA TYR A 177 -6.38 3.74 -8.83
C TYR A 177 -5.03 4.22 -9.38
N SER A 178 -4.90 4.24 -10.69
CA SER A 178 -3.63 4.45 -11.38
C SER A 178 -3.31 5.92 -11.69
N ARG A 179 -4.24 6.84 -11.44
CA ARG A 179 -4.06 8.25 -11.77
C ARG A 179 -3.74 9.10 -10.53
N THR A 180 -3.26 10.30 -10.77
CA THR A 180 -2.99 11.28 -9.70
C THR A 180 -4.28 11.74 -9.04
N ILE A 181 -4.28 11.84 -7.71
CA ILE A 181 -5.41 12.39 -6.92
C ILE A 181 -5.11 13.84 -6.58
N ASP A 182 -6.06 14.72 -6.89
CA ASP A 182 -6.00 16.14 -6.53
C ASP A 182 -6.55 16.33 -5.10
N PHE A 183 -5.66 16.31 -4.13
CA PHE A 183 -6.03 16.47 -2.71
C PHE A 183 -6.49 17.87 -2.37
N GLU A 184 -6.05 18.89 -3.10
CA GLU A 184 -6.47 20.27 -2.89
C GLU A 184 -7.95 20.42 -3.18
N LYS A 185 -8.42 19.95 -4.34
CA LYS A 185 -9.85 19.98 -4.69
C LYS A 185 -10.73 19.25 -3.68
N ILE A 186 -10.30 18.06 -3.21
CA ILE A 186 -11.09 17.32 -2.22
C ILE A 186 -11.09 18.06 -0.87
N SER A 187 -9.99 18.70 -0.50
CA SER A 187 -9.92 19.55 0.71
C SER A 187 -10.89 20.73 0.64
N GLU A 188 -11.00 21.37 -0.53
CA GLU A 188 -11.96 22.47 -0.75
C GLU A 188 -13.40 21.97 -0.57
N ILE A 189 -13.74 20.81 -1.16
CA ILE A 189 -15.06 20.18 -1.00
C ILE A 189 -15.32 19.85 0.48
N ALA A 190 -14.35 19.27 1.19
CA ALA A 190 -14.52 18.95 2.61
C ALA A 190 -14.77 20.18 3.46
N LYS A 191 -14.04 21.27 3.20
CA LYS A 191 -14.24 22.56 3.87
C LYS A 191 -15.62 23.16 3.57
N GLU A 192 -16.09 23.08 2.33
CA GLU A 192 -17.39 23.60 1.92
C GLU A 192 -18.54 22.94 2.70
N VAL A 193 -18.44 21.65 3.00
CA VAL A 193 -19.47 20.90 3.75
C VAL A 193 -19.19 20.78 5.25
N GLY A 194 -18.05 21.30 5.74
CA GLY A 194 -17.65 21.23 7.14
C GLY A 194 -17.24 19.83 7.61
N ALA A 195 -16.72 19.01 6.71
CA ALA A 195 -16.24 17.65 6.98
C ALA A 195 -14.76 17.62 7.32
N TYR A 196 -14.34 16.65 8.15
CA TYR A 196 -12.92 16.29 8.23
C TYR A 196 -12.44 15.72 6.89
N PHE A 197 -11.22 16.09 6.50
CA PHE A 197 -10.56 15.50 5.34
C PHE A 197 -9.46 14.53 5.78
N MET A 198 -9.68 13.26 5.54
CA MET A 198 -8.72 12.18 5.79
C MET A 198 -8.15 11.67 4.46
N VAL A 199 -6.85 11.45 4.40
CA VAL A 199 -6.21 10.78 3.26
C VAL A 199 -5.49 9.52 3.72
N ASP A 200 -5.85 8.39 3.13
CA ASP A 200 -5.07 7.15 3.22
C ASP A 200 -4.11 7.08 2.03
N MET A 201 -2.85 7.46 2.25
CA MET A 201 -1.83 7.46 1.20
C MET A 201 -1.04 6.15 1.12
N ALA A 202 -1.52 5.06 1.71
CA ALA A 202 -0.78 3.81 1.87
C ALA A 202 -0.10 3.33 0.59
N HIS A 203 -0.80 3.35 -0.54
CA HIS A 203 -0.25 2.91 -1.82
C HIS A 203 0.82 3.83 -2.38
N ILE A 204 0.68 5.12 -2.19
CA ILE A 204 1.53 6.15 -2.81
C ILE A 204 2.53 6.79 -1.84
N ALA A 205 2.62 6.32 -0.59
CA ALA A 205 3.45 6.98 0.45
C ALA A 205 4.92 7.13 0.05
N GLY A 206 5.50 6.15 -0.63
CA GLY A 206 6.85 6.26 -1.16
C GLY A 206 7.00 7.31 -2.25
N LEU A 207 6.00 7.42 -3.15
CA LEU A 207 5.95 8.43 -4.21
C LEU A 207 5.80 9.85 -3.63
N VAL A 208 4.94 10.01 -2.62
CA VAL A 208 4.78 11.27 -1.89
C VAL A 208 6.08 11.66 -1.19
N ALA A 209 6.74 10.73 -0.51
CA ALA A 209 8.03 10.96 0.15
C ALA A 209 9.13 11.39 -0.83
N ALA A 210 9.09 10.90 -2.06
CA ALA A 210 10.04 11.24 -3.12
C ALA A 210 9.66 12.51 -3.92
N GLY A 211 8.45 13.07 -3.70
CA GLY A 211 7.94 14.22 -4.45
C GLY A 211 7.44 13.88 -5.86
N LEU A 212 7.08 12.62 -6.12
CA LEU A 212 6.59 12.12 -7.42
C LEU A 212 5.06 12.00 -7.49
N HIS A 213 4.38 12.24 -6.39
CA HIS A 213 2.94 12.41 -6.30
C HIS A 213 2.67 13.59 -5.37
N PRO A 214 1.64 14.42 -5.60
CA PRO A 214 1.26 15.49 -4.69
C PRO A 214 1.10 15.00 -3.25
N SER A 215 1.62 15.75 -2.30
CA SER A 215 1.47 15.43 -0.87
C SER A 215 0.07 15.79 -0.37
N PRO A 216 -0.62 14.89 0.34
CA PRO A 216 -1.87 15.23 1.01
C PRO A 216 -1.68 16.05 2.30
N VAL A 217 -0.48 16.04 2.90
CA VAL A 217 -0.22 16.60 4.23
C VAL A 217 -0.60 18.08 4.37
N PRO A 218 -0.36 18.96 3.38
CA PRO A 218 -0.78 20.36 3.47
C PRO A 218 -2.29 20.57 3.45
N TYR A 219 -3.05 19.62 2.94
CA TYR A 219 -4.48 19.76 2.67
C TYR A 219 -5.39 18.98 3.62
N ALA A 220 -4.93 17.82 4.09
CA ALA A 220 -5.71 16.93 4.95
C ALA A 220 -5.60 17.31 6.43
N ASP A 221 -6.65 17.02 7.20
CA ASP A 221 -6.63 17.11 8.66
C ASP A 221 -5.81 15.95 9.26
N VAL A 222 -5.97 14.76 8.67
CA VAL A 222 -5.26 13.54 9.06
C VAL A 222 -4.87 12.74 7.83
N VAL A 223 -3.64 12.23 7.83
CA VAL A 223 -3.13 11.33 6.81
C VAL A 223 -2.73 10.01 7.44
N THR A 224 -3.23 8.91 6.92
CA THR A 224 -2.81 7.56 7.32
C THR A 224 -1.98 6.91 6.23
N THR A 225 -1.16 5.96 6.61
CA THR A 225 -0.40 5.14 5.66
C THR A 225 -0.04 3.79 6.25
N THR A 226 0.21 2.83 5.37
CA THR A 226 1.03 1.66 5.67
C THR A 226 2.50 1.99 5.51
N THR A 227 3.38 1.19 6.10
CA THR A 227 4.83 1.37 5.99
C THR A 227 5.50 0.41 4.99
N HIS A 228 4.77 -0.58 4.45
CA HIS A 228 5.33 -1.74 3.74
C HIS A 228 5.04 -1.82 2.24
N LYS A 229 4.42 -0.79 1.62
CA LYS A 229 4.14 -0.76 0.17
C LYS A 229 5.24 0.01 -0.56
N THR A 230 4.92 1.09 -1.26
CA THR A 230 5.93 1.94 -1.92
C THR A 230 6.95 2.52 -0.95
N LEU A 231 6.60 2.71 0.33
CA LEU A 231 7.54 3.20 1.35
C LEU A 231 8.64 2.18 1.72
N ARG A 232 8.49 0.91 1.36
CA ARG A 232 9.49 -0.18 1.51
C ARG A 232 9.96 -0.40 2.95
N GLY A 233 9.07 -0.29 3.91
CA GLY A 233 9.33 -0.55 5.33
C GLY A 233 8.71 -1.85 5.83
N PRO A 234 8.76 -2.10 7.16
CA PRO A 234 8.13 -3.27 7.77
C PRO A 234 6.61 -3.17 7.66
N ARG A 235 5.91 -4.31 7.79
CA ARG A 235 4.45 -4.31 7.88
C ARG A 235 4.02 -3.54 9.14
N GLY A 236 3.22 -2.50 8.92
CA GLY A 236 2.75 -1.60 9.97
C GLY A 236 1.95 -0.45 9.39
N GLY A 237 1.51 0.45 10.26
CA GLY A 237 0.82 1.68 9.92
C GLY A 237 1.41 2.91 10.60
N MET A 238 0.96 4.09 10.19
CA MET A 238 1.37 5.37 10.74
C MET A 238 0.26 6.39 10.51
N ILE A 239 0.15 7.37 11.40
CA ILE A 239 -0.76 8.50 11.29
C ILE A 239 0.04 9.78 11.34
N LEU A 240 -0.23 10.69 10.41
CA LEU A 240 0.27 12.06 10.39
C LEU A 240 -0.92 12.99 10.57
N CYS A 241 -0.80 14.05 11.34
CA CYS A 241 -1.89 15.00 11.49
C CYS A 241 -1.37 16.41 11.86
N ARG A 242 -2.28 17.36 11.86
CA ARG A 242 -2.04 18.70 12.40
C ARG A 242 -1.85 18.63 13.92
N GLU A 243 -1.06 19.54 14.49
CA GLU A 243 -0.77 19.59 15.91
C GLU A 243 -2.03 19.67 16.77
N GLU A 244 -3.06 20.37 16.33
CA GLU A 244 -4.33 20.51 17.04
C GLU A 244 -5.08 19.17 17.27
N LEU A 245 -4.86 18.16 16.39
CA LEU A 245 -5.44 16.83 16.49
C LEU A 245 -4.53 15.81 17.20
N ALA A 246 -3.26 16.16 17.43
CA ALA A 246 -2.22 15.25 17.93
C ALA A 246 -2.67 14.50 19.20
N LYS A 247 -3.13 15.24 20.21
CA LYS A 247 -3.58 14.64 21.49
C LYS A 247 -4.77 13.70 21.32
N GLN A 248 -5.70 14.02 20.43
CA GLN A 248 -6.90 13.23 20.18
C GLN A 248 -6.55 11.95 19.43
N ILE A 249 -5.68 12.03 18.42
CA ILE A 249 -5.16 10.90 17.66
C ILE A 249 -4.33 9.97 18.56
N ASP A 250 -3.40 10.51 19.35
CA ASP A 250 -2.59 9.70 20.25
C ASP A 250 -3.46 8.94 21.26
N LYS A 251 -4.47 9.61 21.85
CA LYS A 251 -5.41 8.98 22.79
C LYS A 251 -6.26 7.90 22.09
N ALA A 252 -6.59 8.07 20.84
CA ALA A 252 -7.34 7.09 20.06
C ALA A 252 -6.49 5.86 19.71
N VAL A 253 -5.20 6.03 19.47
CA VAL A 253 -4.28 4.90 19.30
C VAL A 253 -4.10 4.19 20.64
N PHE A 254 -3.64 4.90 21.67
CA PHE A 254 -3.48 4.33 23.00
C PHE A 254 -4.08 5.28 24.07
N PRO A 255 -5.00 4.77 24.90
CA PRO A 255 -5.49 3.39 25.04
C PRO A 255 -6.72 3.06 24.19
N GLY A 256 -7.10 3.90 23.21
CA GLY A 256 -8.39 3.81 22.52
C GLY A 256 -8.58 2.52 21.72
N THR A 257 -7.65 2.19 20.84
CA THR A 257 -7.78 1.06 19.89
C THR A 257 -6.67 0.03 19.99
N GLN A 258 -5.55 0.36 20.68
CA GLN A 258 -4.42 -0.52 20.87
C GLN A 258 -3.95 -0.51 22.33
N GLY A 259 -3.19 -1.57 22.74
CA GLY A 259 -2.40 -1.65 23.96
C GLY A 259 -0.92 -1.36 23.69
N GLY A 260 -0.02 -2.26 24.15
CA GLY A 260 1.43 -2.10 23.98
C GLY A 260 1.87 -2.02 22.52
N PRO A 261 2.68 -1.02 22.16
CA PRO A 261 3.22 -0.90 20.81
C PRO A 261 4.26 -1.99 20.52
N LEU A 262 4.43 -2.32 19.24
CA LEU A 262 5.41 -3.29 18.77
C LEU A 262 6.76 -2.57 18.58
N MET A 263 7.57 -2.47 19.63
CA MET A 263 8.77 -1.64 19.63
C MET A 263 9.83 -2.09 18.63
N HIS A 264 9.95 -3.39 18.36
CA HIS A 264 10.80 -3.95 17.31
C HIS A 264 10.35 -3.54 15.90
N ILE A 265 9.03 -3.45 15.66
CA ILE A 265 8.48 -2.94 14.39
C ILE A 265 8.66 -1.41 14.29
N ILE A 266 8.53 -0.67 15.38
CA ILE A 266 8.83 0.77 15.39
C ILE A 266 10.32 1.01 15.06
N ALA A 267 11.24 0.19 15.58
CA ALA A 267 12.63 0.25 15.18
C ALA A 267 12.83 0.02 13.67
N ALA A 268 12.15 -0.98 13.12
CA ALA A 268 12.20 -1.24 11.68
C ALA A 268 11.57 -0.09 10.85
N LYS A 269 10.49 0.54 11.35
CA LYS A 269 9.95 1.77 10.75
C LYS A 269 10.96 2.91 10.80
N ALA A 270 11.67 3.08 11.93
CA ALA A 270 12.70 4.10 12.05
C ALA A 270 13.82 3.92 11.02
N VAL A 271 14.25 2.67 10.78
CA VAL A 271 15.25 2.35 9.75
C VAL A 271 14.71 2.70 8.35
N ALA A 272 13.53 2.21 8.00
CA ALA A 272 12.92 2.45 6.69
C ALA A 272 12.68 3.94 6.41
N LEU A 273 12.22 4.70 7.40
CA LEU A 273 12.06 6.16 7.28
C LEU A 273 13.41 6.88 7.11
N GLY A 274 14.48 6.34 7.73
CA GLY A 274 15.84 6.81 7.50
C GLY A 274 16.31 6.57 6.06
N GLU A 275 16.07 5.38 5.51
CA GLU A 275 16.33 5.06 4.10
C GLU A 275 15.53 5.97 3.16
N ALA A 276 14.25 6.21 3.48
CA ALA A 276 13.37 7.06 2.67
C ALA A 276 13.81 8.53 2.59
N LEU A 277 14.64 9.01 3.51
CA LEU A 277 15.21 10.36 3.50
C LEU A 277 16.43 10.51 2.58
N THR A 278 16.91 9.42 1.97
CA THR A 278 18.13 9.42 1.14
C THR A 278 17.86 9.75 -0.33
N PRO A 279 18.86 10.27 -1.07
CA PRO A 279 18.74 10.46 -2.52
C PRO A 279 18.49 9.16 -3.29
N GLU A 280 19.06 8.05 -2.83
CA GLU A 280 18.94 6.73 -3.43
C GLU A 280 17.47 6.25 -3.41
N PHE A 281 16.74 6.58 -2.35
CA PHE A 281 15.31 6.28 -2.27
C PHE A 281 14.49 7.08 -3.28
N LYS A 282 14.84 8.33 -3.54
CA LYS A 282 14.18 9.13 -4.58
C LYS A 282 14.40 8.54 -5.96
N GLU A 283 15.62 8.11 -6.25
CA GLU A 283 15.91 7.45 -7.54
C GLU A 283 15.19 6.12 -7.66
N TYR A 284 15.13 5.33 -6.59
CA TYR A 284 14.34 4.11 -6.54
C TYR A 284 12.85 4.37 -6.85
N GLN A 285 12.23 5.38 -6.23
CA GLN A 285 10.83 5.72 -6.49
C GLN A 285 10.60 6.19 -7.93
N LYS A 286 11.54 6.96 -8.49
CA LYS A 286 11.50 7.36 -9.90
C LYS A 286 11.53 6.15 -10.82
N ASN A 287 12.40 5.19 -10.54
CA ASN A 287 12.47 3.94 -11.31
C ASN A 287 11.18 3.12 -11.21
N ILE A 288 10.46 3.15 -10.06
CA ILE A 288 9.15 2.52 -9.92
C ILE A 288 8.15 3.10 -10.93
N VAL A 289 8.05 4.43 -10.99
CA VAL A 289 7.11 5.12 -11.90
C VAL A 289 7.50 4.90 -13.36
N GLU A 290 8.79 4.98 -13.68
CA GLU A 290 9.28 4.71 -15.05
C GLU A 290 9.01 3.26 -15.46
N ASN A 291 9.25 2.29 -14.60
CA ASN A 291 8.96 0.88 -14.87
C ASN A 291 7.44 0.65 -15.05
N ALA A 292 6.62 1.29 -14.22
CA ALA A 292 5.16 1.21 -14.37
C ALA A 292 4.70 1.77 -15.72
N LYS A 293 5.24 2.91 -16.13
CA LYS A 293 4.91 3.51 -17.43
C LYS A 293 5.35 2.64 -18.60
N VAL A 294 6.56 2.10 -18.57
CA VAL A 294 7.06 1.20 -19.61
C VAL A 294 6.21 -0.07 -19.68
N LEU A 295 5.88 -0.68 -18.54
CA LEU A 295 5.02 -1.86 -18.50
C LEU A 295 3.61 -1.56 -19.04
N CYS A 296 3.04 -0.41 -18.65
CA CYS A 296 1.73 0.02 -19.14
C CYS A 296 1.70 0.19 -20.67
N ASP A 297 2.68 0.88 -21.23
CA ASP A 297 2.77 1.12 -22.67
C ASP A 297 3.00 -0.20 -23.43
N ALA A 298 3.89 -1.07 -22.93
CA ALA A 298 4.12 -2.38 -23.52
C ALA A 298 2.88 -3.27 -23.49
N LEU A 299 2.12 -3.27 -22.39
CA LEU A 299 0.85 -4.01 -22.29
C LEU A 299 -0.19 -3.50 -23.30
N LYS A 300 -0.27 -2.17 -23.53
CA LYS A 300 -1.14 -1.59 -24.56
C LYS A 300 -0.72 -2.04 -25.97
N GLU A 301 0.59 -2.07 -26.26
CA GLU A 301 1.12 -2.58 -27.54
C GLU A 301 0.79 -4.06 -27.74
N GLU A 302 0.78 -4.86 -26.68
CA GLU A 302 0.36 -6.27 -26.68
C GLU A 302 -1.18 -6.45 -26.74
N GLY A 303 -1.94 -5.36 -26.74
CA GLY A 303 -3.40 -5.35 -26.91
C GLY A 303 -4.19 -5.43 -25.63
N PHE A 304 -3.58 -5.22 -24.45
CA PHE A 304 -4.31 -5.12 -23.19
C PHE A 304 -5.03 -3.77 -23.06
N SER A 305 -6.21 -3.81 -22.47
CA SER A 305 -6.96 -2.61 -22.09
C SER A 305 -6.54 -2.18 -20.69
N ILE A 306 -6.09 -0.95 -20.54
CA ILE A 306 -5.69 -0.37 -19.25
C ILE A 306 -6.81 0.52 -18.73
N VAL A 307 -7.31 0.24 -17.54
CA VAL A 307 -8.33 1.06 -16.88
C VAL A 307 -7.81 2.49 -16.72
N SER A 308 -8.63 3.49 -17.06
CA SER A 308 -8.29 4.91 -17.20
C SER A 308 -7.23 5.24 -18.29
N GLY A 309 -6.90 4.29 -19.17
CA GLY A 309 -6.04 4.45 -20.33
C GLY A 309 -4.55 4.53 -20.03
N ASP A 310 -4.13 4.77 -18.78
CA ASP A 310 -2.72 4.97 -18.43
C ASP A 310 -2.45 4.85 -16.93
N THR A 311 -1.18 5.03 -16.52
CA THR A 311 -0.76 5.15 -15.12
C THR A 311 0.13 6.37 -14.89
N ASP A 312 -0.11 7.06 -13.77
CA ASP A 312 0.71 8.17 -13.26
C ASP A 312 1.55 7.75 -12.04
N ASN A 313 1.40 6.50 -11.59
CA ASN A 313 2.02 6.03 -10.33
C ASN A 313 2.68 4.64 -10.49
N HIS A 314 2.65 3.81 -9.46
CA HIS A 314 3.35 2.53 -9.37
C HIS A 314 2.52 1.32 -9.80
N LEU A 315 1.24 1.51 -10.12
CA LEU A 315 0.31 0.41 -10.41
C LEU A 315 -0.55 0.71 -11.64
N MET A 316 -1.15 -0.33 -12.19
CA MET A 316 -2.21 -0.25 -13.17
C MET A 316 -3.23 -1.36 -12.97
N LEU A 317 -4.47 -1.11 -13.41
CA LEU A 317 -5.51 -2.10 -13.57
C LEU A 317 -5.61 -2.52 -15.03
N ILE A 318 -5.70 -3.80 -15.28
CA ILE A 318 -5.78 -4.39 -16.62
C ILE A 318 -7.15 -5.04 -16.77
N ASP A 319 -7.91 -4.60 -17.76
CA ASP A 319 -9.16 -5.23 -18.18
C ASP A 319 -8.85 -6.41 -19.12
N LEU A 320 -9.25 -7.60 -18.73
CA LEU A 320 -8.97 -8.85 -19.44
C LEU A 320 -10.11 -9.29 -20.37
N ARG A 321 -11.21 -8.56 -20.40
CA ARG A 321 -12.36 -8.88 -21.27
C ARG A 321 -12.01 -8.98 -22.77
N PRO A 322 -11.09 -8.18 -23.31
CA PRO A 322 -10.64 -8.32 -24.71
C PRO A 322 -10.02 -9.69 -25.02
N PHE A 323 -9.49 -10.39 -24.02
CA PHE A 323 -8.91 -11.72 -24.18
C PHE A 323 -9.88 -12.86 -23.82
N GLY A 324 -11.07 -12.54 -23.30
CA GLY A 324 -12.03 -13.53 -22.84
C GLY A 324 -11.55 -14.35 -21.63
N VAL A 325 -10.62 -13.80 -20.83
CA VAL A 325 -10.04 -14.44 -19.64
C VAL A 325 -10.51 -13.66 -18.41
N THR A 326 -10.91 -14.37 -17.35
CA THR A 326 -11.28 -13.74 -16.08
C THR A 326 -10.04 -13.38 -15.25
N GLY A 327 -10.20 -12.44 -14.30
CA GLY A 327 -9.13 -12.09 -13.37
C GLY A 327 -8.62 -13.29 -12.58
N LYS A 328 -9.54 -14.15 -12.12
CA LYS A 328 -9.19 -15.40 -11.42
C LYS A 328 -8.37 -16.35 -12.28
N GLU A 329 -8.76 -16.53 -13.53
CA GLU A 329 -8.05 -17.39 -14.46
C GLU A 329 -6.64 -16.85 -14.75
N MET A 330 -6.53 -15.55 -15.03
CA MET A 330 -5.24 -14.92 -15.32
C MET A 330 -4.30 -14.95 -14.11
N GLU A 331 -4.83 -14.68 -12.90
CA GLU A 331 -4.08 -14.80 -11.64
C GLU A 331 -3.48 -16.21 -11.49
N HIS A 332 -4.29 -17.25 -11.73
CA HIS A 332 -3.86 -18.65 -11.64
C HIS A 332 -2.80 -19.02 -12.68
N ARG A 333 -3.02 -18.69 -13.96
CA ARG A 333 -2.08 -18.97 -15.03
C ARG A 333 -0.73 -18.28 -14.82
N LEU A 334 -0.74 -17.03 -14.37
CA LEU A 334 0.49 -16.28 -14.06
C LEU A 334 1.24 -16.89 -12.88
N ASP A 335 0.53 -17.35 -11.85
CA ASP A 335 1.13 -18.02 -10.70
C ASP A 335 1.83 -19.33 -11.10
N GLU A 336 1.25 -20.14 -12.02
CA GLU A 336 1.87 -21.35 -12.56
C GLU A 336 3.21 -21.10 -13.26
N VAL A 337 3.40 -19.89 -13.81
CA VAL A 337 4.66 -19.48 -14.46
C VAL A 337 5.55 -18.57 -13.59
N ASN A 338 5.32 -18.58 -12.29
CA ASN A 338 6.09 -17.81 -11.30
C ASN A 338 5.99 -16.28 -11.50
N ILE A 339 4.84 -15.77 -11.93
CA ILE A 339 4.52 -14.34 -11.96
C ILE A 339 3.33 -14.09 -11.04
N THR A 340 3.55 -13.37 -9.94
CA THR A 340 2.54 -13.17 -8.90
C THR A 340 1.81 -11.85 -9.11
N VAL A 341 0.49 -11.92 -9.26
CA VAL A 341 -0.42 -10.77 -9.37
C VAL A 341 -1.63 -10.99 -8.46
N ASN A 342 -2.54 -10.02 -8.38
CA ASN A 342 -3.85 -10.27 -7.79
C ASN A 342 -4.98 -9.94 -8.78
N LYS A 343 -6.02 -10.79 -8.79
CA LYS A 343 -7.29 -10.44 -9.44
C LYS A 343 -7.88 -9.20 -8.80
N ASN A 344 -8.52 -8.36 -9.58
CA ASN A 344 -9.12 -7.11 -9.14
C ASN A 344 -10.36 -6.78 -9.96
N ALA A 345 -11.41 -6.32 -9.29
CA ALA A 345 -12.56 -5.76 -10.00
C ALA A 345 -12.13 -4.50 -10.78
N ILE A 346 -12.74 -4.31 -11.93
CA ILE A 346 -12.63 -3.08 -12.72
C ILE A 346 -13.91 -2.25 -12.53
N PRO A 347 -13.92 -0.95 -12.88
CA PRO A 347 -15.14 -0.15 -12.86
C PRO A 347 -16.25 -0.83 -13.69
N ASN A 348 -17.46 -0.88 -13.12
CA ASN A 348 -18.62 -1.56 -13.75
C ASN A 348 -18.36 -3.03 -14.12
N ASP A 349 -17.62 -3.74 -13.30
CA ASP A 349 -17.27 -5.15 -13.52
C ASP A 349 -18.51 -6.02 -13.59
N PRO A 350 -18.75 -6.78 -14.68
CA PRO A 350 -19.89 -7.68 -14.79
C PRO A 350 -19.72 -8.96 -13.95
N GLU A 351 -18.49 -9.28 -13.52
CA GLU A 351 -18.17 -10.49 -12.79
C GLU A 351 -18.34 -10.30 -11.28
N LYS A 352 -18.50 -11.42 -10.57
CA LYS A 352 -18.56 -11.44 -9.10
C LYS A 352 -17.18 -11.12 -8.50
N PRO A 353 -17.11 -10.56 -7.26
CA PRO A 353 -15.85 -10.15 -6.62
C PRO A 353 -14.78 -11.26 -6.50
N PHE A 354 -15.16 -12.53 -6.48
CA PHE A 354 -14.22 -13.67 -6.40
C PHE A 354 -13.73 -14.16 -7.78
N VAL A 355 -14.29 -13.63 -8.87
CA VAL A 355 -13.92 -13.95 -10.26
C VAL A 355 -13.19 -12.79 -10.88
N THR A 356 -13.82 -11.61 -10.92
CA THR A 356 -13.37 -10.35 -11.51
C THR A 356 -13.07 -10.43 -13.02
N SER A 357 -13.10 -9.27 -13.67
CA SER A 357 -12.73 -9.16 -15.08
C SER A 357 -11.32 -8.60 -15.28
N GLY A 358 -10.62 -8.26 -14.19
CA GLY A 358 -9.31 -7.66 -14.26
C GLY A 358 -8.30 -8.21 -13.27
N ILE A 359 -7.07 -7.75 -13.44
CA ILE A 359 -5.97 -7.92 -12.51
C ILE A 359 -5.34 -6.56 -12.19
N ARG A 360 -4.73 -6.45 -11.02
CA ARG A 360 -3.89 -5.31 -10.64
C ARG A 360 -2.43 -5.73 -10.66
N VAL A 361 -1.58 -4.92 -11.27
CA VAL A 361 -0.12 -5.10 -11.29
C VAL A 361 0.58 -3.83 -10.83
N GLY A 362 1.76 -3.97 -10.26
CA GLY A 362 2.58 -2.85 -9.81
C GLY A 362 4.07 -3.20 -9.81
N THR A 363 4.90 -2.18 -9.74
CA THR A 363 6.34 -2.29 -9.96
C THR A 363 7.26 -2.08 -8.75
N PRO A 364 6.77 -1.86 -7.50
CA PRO A 364 7.67 -1.62 -6.37
C PRO A 364 8.63 -2.77 -6.07
N ALA A 365 8.14 -4.00 -5.98
CA ALA A 365 8.93 -5.17 -5.63
C ALA A 365 9.97 -5.53 -6.70
N VAL A 366 9.57 -5.54 -7.97
CA VAL A 366 10.49 -5.81 -9.09
C VAL A 366 11.54 -4.73 -9.25
N THR A 367 11.20 -3.46 -8.96
CA THR A 367 12.17 -2.35 -8.96
C THR A 367 13.15 -2.48 -7.77
N SER A 368 12.68 -2.88 -6.58
CA SER A 368 13.57 -3.19 -5.44
C SER A 368 14.53 -4.33 -5.75
N ARG A 369 14.09 -5.28 -6.55
CA ARG A 369 14.92 -6.41 -7.03
C ARG A 369 15.98 -5.97 -8.03
N GLY A 370 15.81 -4.82 -8.69
CA GLY A 370 16.74 -4.28 -9.66
C GLY A 370 16.29 -4.41 -11.13
N PHE A 371 15.02 -4.78 -11.36
CA PHE A 371 14.46 -4.81 -12.72
C PHE A 371 14.35 -3.39 -13.28
N GLY A 372 14.57 -3.28 -14.58
CA GLY A 372 14.45 -2.05 -15.35
C GLY A 372 13.54 -2.21 -16.56
N LYS A 373 13.65 -1.27 -17.49
CA LYS A 373 12.77 -1.18 -18.68
C LYS A 373 12.78 -2.44 -19.54
N ALA A 374 13.94 -3.09 -19.70
CA ALA A 374 14.05 -4.30 -20.51
C ALA A 374 13.23 -5.45 -19.93
N GLU A 375 13.24 -5.61 -18.61
CA GLU A 375 12.49 -6.64 -17.91
C GLU A 375 10.98 -6.36 -17.96
N MET A 376 10.56 -5.09 -17.96
CA MET A 376 9.14 -4.72 -18.11
C MET A 376 8.59 -5.12 -19.49
N LEU A 377 9.38 -4.95 -20.55
CA LEU A 377 9.00 -5.39 -21.90
C LEU A 377 8.85 -6.93 -22.00
N LEU A 378 9.73 -7.68 -21.33
CA LEU A 378 9.63 -9.14 -21.27
C LEU A 378 8.37 -9.58 -20.51
N ILE A 379 8.08 -8.95 -19.38
CA ILE A 379 6.88 -9.25 -18.57
C ILE A 379 5.62 -9.04 -19.41
N ALA A 380 5.50 -7.93 -20.16
CA ALA A 380 4.33 -7.68 -21.00
C ALA A 380 4.13 -8.77 -22.06
N LYS A 381 5.20 -9.23 -22.70
CA LYS A 381 5.16 -10.34 -23.67
C LYS A 381 4.71 -11.66 -23.05
N TRP A 382 5.25 -12.00 -21.88
CA TRP A 382 4.84 -13.22 -21.17
C TRP A 382 3.37 -13.15 -20.75
N MET A 383 2.92 -12.00 -20.24
CA MET A 383 1.51 -11.81 -19.89
C MET A 383 0.60 -11.99 -21.13
N LYS A 384 1.02 -11.52 -22.30
CA LYS A 384 0.30 -11.73 -23.57
C LYS A 384 0.19 -13.24 -23.89
N LEU A 385 1.30 -13.97 -23.86
CA LEU A 385 1.30 -15.40 -24.14
C LEU A 385 0.45 -16.18 -23.14
N VAL A 386 0.51 -15.82 -21.85
CA VAL A 386 -0.32 -16.41 -20.80
C VAL A 386 -1.81 -16.17 -21.03
N ALA A 387 -2.18 -14.99 -21.54
CA ALA A 387 -3.57 -14.66 -21.83
C ALA A 387 -4.10 -15.40 -23.08
N THR A 388 -3.25 -15.66 -24.09
CA THR A 388 -3.69 -16.12 -25.42
C THR A 388 -3.35 -17.58 -25.75
N ASP A 389 -2.22 -18.10 -25.29
CA ASP A 389 -1.71 -19.43 -25.66
C ASP A 389 -0.91 -20.06 -24.49
N PHE A 390 -1.59 -20.16 -23.35
CA PHE A 390 -0.99 -20.57 -22.07
C PHE A 390 -0.35 -21.96 -22.12
N GLU A 391 -1.13 -22.96 -22.55
CA GLU A 391 -0.69 -24.36 -22.51
C GLU A 391 0.53 -24.66 -23.38
N ALA A 392 0.67 -23.96 -24.49
CA ALA A 392 1.83 -24.14 -25.38
C ALA A 392 3.10 -23.43 -24.87
N ASN A 393 2.98 -22.41 -24.01
CA ASN A 393 4.10 -21.57 -23.62
C ASN A 393 4.46 -21.65 -22.14
N LYS A 394 3.64 -22.24 -21.26
CA LYS A 394 3.82 -22.16 -19.81
C LYS A 394 5.18 -22.66 -19.31
N ASP A 395 5.67 -23.80 -19.82
CA ASP A 395 6.94 -24.36 -19.37
C ASP A 395 8.13 -23.50 -19.80
N GLN A 396 8.07 -22.95 -21.01
CA GLN A 396 9.09 -22.02 -21.52
C GLN A 396 9.10 -20.74 -20.69
N ILE A 397 7.93 -20.11 -20.48
CA ILE A 397 7.81 -18.85 -19.71
C ILE A 397 8.35 -19.07 -18.30
N LYS A 398 7.97 -20.17 -17.63
CA LYS A 398 8.45 -20.48 -16.29
C LYS A 398 9.97 -20.57 -16.23
N ALA A 399 10.60 -21.28 -17.17
CA ALA A 399 12.05 -21.40 -17.25
C ALA A 399 12.72 -20.03 -17.50
N GLU A 400 12.14 -19.19 -18.37
CA GLU A 400 12.64 -17.85 -18.66
C GLU A 400 12.50 -16.92 -17.45
N VAL A 401 11.41 -16.97 -16.69
CA VAL A 401 11.18 -16.23 -15.45
C VAL A 401 12.22 -16.62 -14.40
N GLU A 402 12.46 -17.93 -14.20
CA GLU A 402 13.46 -18.39 -13.25
C GLU A 402 14.87 -17.93 -13.65
N ALA A 403 15.22 -18.04 -14.93
CA ALA A 403 16.49 -17.57 -15.45
C ALA A 403 16.67 -16.04 -15.30
N LEU A 404 15.60 -15.28 -15.52
CA LEU A 404 15.62 -13.83 -15.28
C LEU A 404 15.81 -13.53 -13.80
N CYS A 405 15.04 -14.16 -12.93
CA CYS A 405 15.13 -13.98 -11.48
C CYS A 405 16.52 -14.30 -10.92
N ALA A 406 17.20 -15.31 -11.45
CA ALA A 406 18.56 -15.68 -11.05
C ALA A 406 19.61 -14.59 -11.36
N ARG A 407 19.36 -13.72 -12.33
CA ARG A 407 20.24 -12.57 -12.65
C ARG A 407 20.09 -11.41 -11.67
N PHE A 408 19.01 -11.39 -10.88
CA PHE A 408 18.69 -10.33 -9.93
C PHE A 408 18.37 -10.94 -8.54
N PRO A 409 19.38 -11.52 -7.89
CA PRO A 409 19.16 -12.20 -6.63
C PRO A 409 18.79 -11.24 -5.49
N ILE A 410 17.99 -11.74 -4.55
CA ILE A 410 17.62 -11.01 -3.33
C ILE A 410 18.18 -11.70 -2.10
N TYR A 411 18.59 -10.91 -1.11
CA TYR A 411 19.10 -11.40 0.18
C TYR A 411 20.28 -12.39 0.08
N GLU A 412 21.22 -12.11 -0.78
CA GLU A 412 22.51 -12.82 -0.84
C GLU A 412 23.49 -12.39 0.26
#